data_f9c3bd5e92a9af95036caf7285232902
#
_entry.id   f9c3bd5e92a9af95036caf7285232902
#
_cell.length_a   1.000
_cell.length_b   1.000
_cell.length_c   1.000
_cell.angle_alpha   90.00
_cell.angle_beta   90.00
_cell.angle_gamma   90.00
#
_symmetry.space_group_name_H-M   'P 1'
#
loop_
_entity.id
_entity.type
_entity.pdbx_description
1 polymer ?
#
loop_
_entity_poly.entity_id
_entity_poly.type
_entity_poly.pdbx_seq_one_letter_code
_entity_poly.pdbx_strand_id
1 'polypeptide(L)'
;MNLKLDNEFCNQLLLQANKSPRKRSHYNLHKELSEPVQRLCIALKKGTYVRPHHHPKSSKWELILSLRGTVSLIIFDHEGVILEKLSLSQGETLNAIELEPNTWHTVFPLTEDAVILEVKEGPYTPTQESDFASWAPVEGNEQAIHFLNWLETAAPGEKYT
;
A
#
# COMPACT_ATOMS: atom_id res chain seq x y z
N MET A 1 1.71 5.05 28.42
CA MET A 1 3.02 5.21 27.76
C MET A 1 2.75 5.62 26.32
N ASN A 2 3.48 6.62 25.78
CA ASN A 2 3.31 7.04 24.38
C ASN A 2 3.96 6.01 23.45
N LEU A 3 3.27 5.65 22.37
CA LEU A 3 3.84 4.83 21.30
C LEU A 3 4.82 5.67 20.47
N LYS A 4 6.00 5.12 20.21
CA LYS A 4 7.00 5.73 19.31
C LYS A 4 7.09 4.89 18.04
N LEU A 5 7.03 5.52 16.89
CA LEU A 5 7.22 4.89 15.58
C LEU A 5 8.70 5.01 15.17
N ASP A 6 9.55 4.40 15.98
CA ASP A 6 11.02 4.43 15.83
C ASP A 6 11.53 3.17 15.10
N ASN A 7 12.86 3.08 14.98
CA ASN A 7 13.50 1.95 14.31
C ASN A 7 13.20 0.59 14.96
N GLU A 8 13.06 0.56 16.30
CA GLU A 8 12.73 -0.67 17.01
C GLU A 8 11.32 -1.14 16.68
N PHE A 9 10.35 -0.22 16.69
CA PHE A 9 8.98 -0.48 16.25
C PHE A 9 8.96 -1.03 14.82
N CYS A 10 9.66 -0.37 13.89
CA CYS A 10 9.75 -0.82 12.50
C CYS A 10 10.36 -2.23 12.39
N ASN A 11 11.45 -2.51 13.14
CA ASN A 11 12.07 -3.83 13.14
C ASN A 11 11.11 -4.93 13.61
N GLN A 12 10.37 -4.68 14.69
CA GLN A 12 9.40 -5.65 15.21
C GLN A 12 8.28 -5.93 14.22
N LEU A 13 7.78 -4.90 13.55
CA LEU A 13 6.72 -5.05 12.54
C LEU A 13 7.23 -5.81 11.31
N LEU A 14 8.47 -5.54 10.88
CA LEU A 14 9.13 -6.25 9.78
C LEU A 14 9.40 -7.73 10.10
N LEU A 15 9.71 -8.06 11.35
CA LEU A 15 9.83 -9.46 11.77
C LEU A 15 8.50 -10.23 11.63
N GLN A 16 7.37 -9.57 11.89
CA GLN A 16 6.05 -10.15 11.67
C GLN A 16 5.76 -10.31 10.18
N ALA A 17 6.08 -9.30 9.36
CA ALA A 17 5.95 -9.36 7.91
C ALA A 17 6.76 -10.52 7.31
N ASN A 18 7.96 -10.77 7.82
CA ASN A 18 8.83 -11.85 7.37
C ASN A 18 8.26 -13.26 7.63
N LYS A 19 7.42 -13.40 8.67
CA LYS A 19 6.73 -14.66 9.01
C LYS A 19 5.40 -14.82 8.25
N SER A 20 4.89 -13.75 7.66
CA SER A 20 3.63 -13.74 6.93
C SER A 20 3.81 -14.32 5.52
N PRO A 21 2.93 -15.25 5.07
CA PRO A 21 2.95 -15.73 3.68
C PRO A 21 2.70 -14.59 2.67
N ARG A 22 2.02 -13.52 3.08
CA ARG A 22 1.77 -12.32 2.27
C ARG A 22 2.96 -11.35 2.26
N LYS A 23 4.05 -11.64 3.02
CA LYS A 23 5.23 -10.79 3.17
C LYS A 23 4.90 -9.35 3.62
N ARG A 24 3.82 -9.19 4.39
CA ARG A 24 3.43 -7.93 5.01
C ARG A 24 2.72 -8.14 6.33
N SER A 25 2.76 -7.12 7.19
CA SER A 25 2.06 -7.08 8.46
C SER A 25 1.50 -5.69 8.72
N HIS A 26 0.45 -5.62 9.54
CA HIS A 26 -0.24 -4.38 9.88
C HIS A 26 -0.21 -4.18 11.39
N TYR A 27 -0.10 -2.94 11.79
CA TYR A 27 -0.25 -2.51 13.18
C TYR A 27 -1.20 -1.32 13.24
N ASN A 28 -2.39 -1.52 13.80
CA ASN A 28 -3.39 -0.46 13.94
C ASN A 28 -3.02 0.47 15.10
N LEU A 29 -2.98 1.76 14.83
CA LEU A 29 -2.80 2.81 15.84
C LEU A 29 -4.14 3.25 16.43
N HIS A 30 -5.23 3.08 15.68
CA HIS A 30 -6.60 3.26 16.16
C HIS A 30 -7.00 2.06 17.01
N LYS A 31 -7.81 2.30 18.04
CA LYS A 31 -8.24 1.26 18.97
C LYS A 31 -9.43 0.47 18.44
N GLU A 32 -10.38 1.19 17.83
CA GLU A 32 -11.62 0.64 17.35
C GLU A 32 -11.79 0.87 15.85
N LEU A 33 -12.31 -0.14 15.15
CA LEU A 33 -12.60 -0.03 13.72
C LEU A 33 -13.69 0.99 13.39
N SER A 34 -14.47 1.41 14.39
CA SER A 34 -15.49 2.45 14.30
C SER A 34 -14.94 3.88 14.38
N GLU A 35 -13.65 4.07 14.69
CA GLU A 35 -13.06 5.41 14.77
C GLU A 35 -13.18 6.15 13.44
N PRO A 36 -13.44 7.46 13.45
CA PRO A 36 -13.63 8.25 12.23
C PRO A 36 -12.33 8.45 11.44
N VAL A 37 -11.17 8.20 12.06
CA VAL A 37 -9.86 8.24 11.40
C VAL A 37 -9.13 6.93 11.69
N GLN A 38 -8.89 6.16 10.66
CA GLN A 38 -8.10 4.93 10.72
C GLN A 38 -6.63 5.26 10.51
N ARG A 39 -5.76 4.72 11.36
CA ARG A 39 -4.31 4.96 11.33
C ARG A 39 -3.61 3.63 11.51
N LEU A 40 -2.75 3.26 10.60
CA LEU A 40 -2.03 1.99 10.68
C LEU A 40 -0.63 2.07 10.08
N CYS A 41 0.29 1.30 10.63
CA CYS A 41 1.58 1.06 10.02
C CYS A 41 1.55 -0.27 9.28
N ILE A 42 2.14 -0.30 8.09
CA ILE A 42 2.23 -1.49 7.25
C ILE A 42 3.72 -1.75 6.96
N ALA A 43 4.21 -2.89 7.39
CA ALA A 43 5.52 -3.39 6.98
C ALA A 43 5.38 -4.23 5.71
N LEU A 44 6.24 -3.95 4.76
CA LEU A 44 6.27 -4.56 3.43
C LEU A 44 7.65 -5.17 3.19
N LYS A 45 7.71 -6.44 2.83
CA LYS A 45 8.93 -7.14 2.41
C LYS A 45 8.95 -7.29 0.89
N LYS A 46 10.13 -7.28 0.29
CA LYS A 46 10.30 -7.49 -1.15
C LYS A 46 9.56 -8.73 -1.63
N GLY A 47 8.82 -8.60 -2.71
CA GLY A 47 7.95 -9.62 -3.27
C GLY A 47 6.58 -9.71 -2.61
N THR A 48 6.19 -8.75 -1.73
CA THR A 48 4.79 -8.61 -1.31
C THR A 48 3.98 -8.05 -2.48
N TYR A 49 2.82 -8.63 -2.71
CA TYR A 49 1.87 -8.18 -3.73
C TYR A 49 0.62 -7.59 -3.06
N VAL A 50 0.38 -6.32 -3.27
CA VAL A 50 -0.87 -5.66 -2.91
C VAL A 50 -1.69 -5.54 -4.19
N ARG A 51 -2.81 -6.29 -4.30
CA ARG A 51 -3.67 -6.21 -5.49
C ARG A 51 -4.14 -4.77 -5.67
N PRO A 52 -4.03 -4.18 -6.86
CA PRO A 52 -4.57 -2.86 -7.14
C PRO A 52 -6.03 -2.75 -6.72
N HIS A 53 -6.36 -1.67 -6.01
CA HIS A 53 -7.68 -1.44 -5.42
C HIS A 53 -8.00 0.04 -5.34
N HIS A 54 -9.23 0.35 -5.02
CA HIS A 54 -9.69 1.70 -4.73
C HIS A 54 -10.63 1.71 -3.52
N HIS A 55 -10.92 2.90 -3.02
CA HIS A 55 -11.90 3.12 -1.96
C HIS A 55 -13.09 3.89 -2.52
N PRO A 56 -14.24 3.21 -2.81
CA PRO A 56 -15.31 3.77 -3.65
C PRO A 56 -16.15 4.86 -2.99
N LYS A 57 -16.07 5.04 -1.66
CA LYS A 57 -16.81 6.11 -0.98
C LYS A 57 -16.21 7.47 -1.27
N SER A 58 -17.02 8.44 -1.62
CA SER A 58 -16.62 9.81 -1.98
C SER A 58 -15.85 10.58 -0.92
N SER A 59 -15.82 10.10 0.32
CA SER A 59 -15.10 10.68 1.44
C SER A 59 -13.83 9.91 1.84
N LYS A 60 -13.56 8.75 1.21
CA LYS A 60 -12.44 7.86 1.56
C LYS A 60 -11.12 8.32 0.95
N TRP A 61 -10.57 9.41 1.48
CA TRP A 61 -9.19 9.80 1.22
C TRP A 61 -8.21 8.91 2.00
N GLU A 62 -6.97 8.84 1.53
CA GLU A 62 -5.91 8.05 2.14
C GLU A 62 -4.56 8.76 2.04
N LEU A 63 -3.95 9.07 3.18
CA LEU A 63 -2.60 9.62 3.26
C LEU A 63 -1.62 8.49 3.51
N ILE A 64 -0.66 8.34 2.61
CA ILE A 64 0.41 7.35 2.70
C ILE A 64 1.75 8.07 2.83
N LEU A 65 2.54 7.69 3.82
CA LEU A 65 3.89 8.22 3.99
C LEU A 65 4.90 7.12 4.33
N SER A 66 6.14 7.26 3.86
CA SER A 66 7.23 6.33 4.20
C SER A 66 7.81 6.67 5.57
N LEU A 67 7.80 5.68 6.47
CA LEU A 67 8.52 5.74 7.76
C LEU A 67 9.92 5.14 7.65
N ARG A 68 10.11 4.18 6.75
CA ARG A 68 11.39 3.49 6.52
C ARG A 68 11.43 2.85 5.15
N GLY A 69 12.60 2.88 4.51
CA GLY A 69 12.81 2.33 3.18
C GLY A 69 12.13 3.15 2.10
N THR A 70 12.08 2.59 0.91
CA THR A 70 11.48 3.21 -0.26
C THR A 70 10.36 2.33 -0.80
N VAL A 71 9.21 2.93 -1.07
CA VAL A 71 8.09 2.25 -1.72
C VAL A 71 7.78 2.88 -3.07
N SER A 72 7.35 2.06 -4.01
CA SER A 72 6.66 2.51 -5.22
C SER A 72 5.16 2.57 -4.93
N LEU A 73 4.55 3.69 -5.23
CA LEU A 73 3.10 3.85 -5.31
C LEU A 73 2.74 4.04 -6.78
N ILE A 74 1.82 3.23 -7.28
CA ILE A 74 1.37 3.32 -8.67
C ILE A 74 -0.11 3.66 -8.68
N ILE A 75 -0.46 4.68 -9.47
CA ILE A 75 -1.83 5.13 -9.72
C ILE A 75 -2.23 4.69 -11.11
N PHE A 76 -3.45 4.15 -11.23
CA PHE A 76 -3.99 3.65 -12.49
C PHE A 76 -5.30 4.35 -12.84
N ASP A 77 -5.64 4.29 -14.11
CA ASP A 77 -7.02 4.51 -14.54
C ASP A 77 -7.91 3.26 -14.29
N HIS A 78 -9.17 3.37 -14.62
CA HIS A 78 -10.15 2.29 -14.42
C HIS A 78 -9.91 1.06 -15.33
N GLU A 79 -9.12 1.21 -16.39
CA GLU A 79 -8.75 0.13 -17.31
C GLU A 79 -7.41 -0.53 -16.97
N GLY A 80 -6.65 0.00 -15.99
CA GLY A 80 -5.37 -0.51 -15.57
C GLY A 80 -4.17 0.06 -16.31
N VAL A 81 -4.34 1.20 -17.00
CA VAL A 81 -3.23 1.97 -17.54
C VAL A 81 -2.57 2.73 -16.40
N ILE A 82 -1.25 2.65 -16.30
CA ILE A 82 -0.49 3.42 -15.31
C ILE A 82 -0.59 4.91 -15.64
N LEU A 83 -1.14 5.69 -14.74
CA LEU A 83 -1.18 7.15 -14.82
C LEU A 83 0.07 7.77 -14.21
N GLU A 84 0.43 7.30 -13.00
CA GLU A 84 1.60 7.79 -12.28
C GLU A 84 2.33 6.63 -11.59
N LYS A 85 3.64 6.74 -11.49
CA LYS A 85 4.50 5.87 -10.71
C LYS A 85 5.40 6.72 -9.84
N LEU A 86 5.16 6.69 -8.55
CA LEU A 86 5.78 7.54 -7.55
C LEU A 86 6.71 6.72 -6.64
N SER A 87 7.81 7.33 -6.23
CA SER A 87 8.73 6.77 -5.24
C SER A 87 8.64 7.59 -3.97
N LEU A 88 8.19 6.97 -2.87
CA LEU A 88 8.11 7.59 -1.56
C LEU A 88 9.24 7.07 -0.68
N SER A 89 10.03 7.99 -0.11
CA SER A 89 11.14 7.65 0.79
C SER A 89 11.36 8.77 1.79
N GLN A 90 11.68 8.41 3.02
CA GLN A 90 11.99 9.38 4.06
C GLN A 90 13.25 10.19 3.69
N GLY A 91 13.12 11.52 3.71
CA GLY A 91 14.22 12.44 3.41
C GLY A 91 14.52 12.67 1.93
N GLU A 92 13.74 12.07 1.03
CA GLU A 92 13.81 12.28 -0.41
C GLU A 92 12.80 13.34 -0.88
N THR A 93 12.66 13.50 -2.20
CA THR A 93 11.79 14.53 -2.81
C THR A 93 10.32 14.35 -2.43
N LEU A 94 9.85 13.10 -2.33
CA LEU A 94 8.47 12.77 -1.98
C LEU A 94 8.46 11.84 -0.76
N ASN A 95 7.95 12.34 0.35
CA ASN A 95 7.83 11.58 1.59
C ASN A 95 6.43 11.00 1.80
N ALA A 96 5.42 11.71 1.34
CA ALA A 96 4.01 11.36 1.53
C ALA A 96 3.15 11.84 0.37
N ILE A 97 2.00 11.18 0.20
CA ILE A 97 0.96 11.56 -0.76
C ILE A 97 -0.41 11.33 -0.14
N GLU A 98 -1.34 12.24 -0.37
CA GLU A 98 -2.75 12.00 -0.11
C GLU A 98 -3.44 11.62 -1.42
N LEU A 99 -4.07 10.44 -1.42
CA LEU A 99 -4.88 9.94 -2.52
C LEU A 99 -6.33 10.42 -2.34
N GLU A 100 -6.88 10.95 -3.40
CA GLU A 100 -8.31 11.26 -3.46
C GLU A 100 -9.16 9.97 -3.44
N PRO A 101 -10.42 10.06 -2.99
CA PRO A 101 -11.37 8.96 -3.11
C PRO A 101 -11.43 8.39 -4.53
N ASN A 102 -11.69 7.08 -4.64
CA ASN A 102 -11.78 6.36 -5.92
C ASN A 102 -10.48 6.24 -6.73
N THR A 103 -9.33 6.61 -6.19
CA THR A 103 -8.05 6.43 -6.86
C THR A 103 -7.64 4.97 -6.89
N TRP A 104 -7.55 4.36 -8.08
CA TRP A 104 -6.97 3.02 -8.27
C TRP A 104 -5.48 3.04 -8.00
N HIS A 105 -5.01 2.25 -7.04
CA HIS A 105 -3.61 2.27 -6.66
C HIS A 105 -3.10 0.93 -6.14
N THR A 106 -1.78 0.80 -6.10
CA THR A 106 -1.04 -0.25 -5.40
C THR A 106 0.25 0.30 -4.82
N VAL A 107 0.81 -0.39 -3.83
CA VAL A 107 2.08 -0.06 -3.20
C VAL A 107 2.92 -1.31 -3.00
N PHE A 108 4.22 -1.21 -3.23
CA PHE A 108 5.20 -2.27 -2.96
C PHE A 108 6.58 -1.68 -2.64
N PRO A 109 7.43 -2.39 -1.87
CA PRO A 109 8.75 -1.86 -1.52
C PRO A 109 9.72 -1.94 -2.70
N LEU A 110 10.49 -0.87 -2.92
CA LEU A 110 11.65 -0.83 -3.84
C LEU A 110 12.92 -1.29 -3.14
N THR A 111 13.02 -1.10 -1.83
CA THR A 111 14.08 -1.63 -0.97
C THR A 111 13.75 -3.06 -0.52
N GLU A 112 14.68 -3.75 0.13
CA GLU A 112 14.46 -5.12 0.66
C GLU A 112 13.26 -5.17 1.60
N ASP A 113 13.06 -4.10 2.34
CA ASP A 113 11.90 -3.86 3.19
C ASP A 113 11.53 -2.38 3.26
N ALA A 114 10.29 -2.10 3.65
CA ALA A 114 9.80 -0.77 3.91
C ALA A 114 8.70 -0.79 4.98
N VAL A 115 8.50 0.34 5.65
CA VAL A 115 7.38 0.57 6.55
C VAL A 115 6.70 1.88 6.16
N ILE A 116 5.40 1.82 5.93
CA ILE A 116 4.58 3.00 5.65
C ILE A 116 3.62 3.27 6.82
N LEU A 117 3.24 4.53 6.99
CA LEU A 117 2.09 4.94 7.77
C LEU A 117 0.97 5.32 6.81
N GLU A 118 -0.20 4.74 7.04
CA GLU A 118 -1.42 5.00 6.32
C GLU A 118 -2.44 5.65 7.27
N VAL A 119 -2.98 6.76 6.87
CA VAL A 119 -4.06 7.47 7.57
C VAL A 119 -5.20 7.66 6.60
N LYS A 120 -6.40 7.20 6.97
CA LYS A 120 -7.56 7.29 6.09
C LYS A 120 -8.85 7.53 6.84
N GLU A 121 -9.84 8.02 6.12
CA GLU A 121 -11.16 8.18 6.69
C GLU A 121 -11.75 6.85 7.16
N GLY A 122 -12.30 6.88 8.36
CA GLY A 122 -13.10 5.81 8.95
C GLY A 122 -14.62 6.04 8.79
N PRO A 123 -15.43 5.20 9.41
CA PRO A 123 -15.06 3.94 10.04
C PRO A 123 -14.52 2.90 9.04
N TYR A 124 -13.84 1.87 9.55
CA TYR A 124 -13.40 0.75 8.71
C TYR A 124 -14.60 0.07 8.04
N THR A 125 -14.48 -0.16 6.77
CA THR A 125 -15.39 -1.00 5.98
C THR A 125 -14.57 -2.08 5.31
N PRO A 126 -14.96 -3.37 5.43
CA PRO A 126 -14.28 -4.43 4.71
C PRO A 126 -14.27 -4.16 3.20
N THR A 127 -13.11 -4.32 2.59
CA THR A 127 -12.95 -4.22 1.13
C THR A 127 -13.79 -5.31 0.45
N GLN A 128 -14.60 -4.93 -0.52
CA GLN A 128 -15.39 -5.85 -1.32
C GLN A 128 -14.59 -6.32 -2.54
N GLU A 129 -15.00 -7.41 -3.18
CA GLU A 129 -14.34 -7.87 -4.42
C GLU A 129 -14.39 -6.81 -5.52
N SER A 130 -15.47 -6.02 -5.58
CA SER A 130 -15.64 -4.91 -6.51
C SER A 130 -14.64 -3.75 -6.31
N ASP A 131 -14.03 -3.67 -5.13
CA ASP A 131 -13.06 -2.63 -4.80
C ASP A 131 -11.65 -2.99 -5.30
N PHE A 132 -11.45 -4.26 -5.72
CA PHE A 132 -10.22 -4.72 -6.34
C PHE A 132 -10.30 -4.66 -7.85
N ALA A 133 -9.17 -4.35 -8.47
CA ALA A 133 -9.06 -4.31 -9.92
C ALA A 133 -9.33 -5.68 -10.55
N SER A 134 -10.29 -5.75 -11.46
CA SER A 134 -10.60 -6.97 -12.22
C SER A 134 -9.54 -7.31 -13.26
N TRP A 135 -8.76 -6.31 -13.70
CA TRP A 135 -7.65 -6.45 -14.64
C TRP A 135 -6.33 -6.87 -13.99
N ALA A 136 -6.29 -6.98 -12.65
CA ALA A 136 -5.11 -7.40 -11.91
C ALA A 136 -5.31 -8.79 -11.29
N PRO A 137 -4.27 -9.65 -11.26
CA PRO A 137 -4.37 -10.98 -10.67
C PRO A 137 -4.81 -10.94 -9.21
N VAL A 138 -5.58 -11.94 -8.80
CA VAL A 138 -5.95 -12.15 -7.40
C VAL A 138 -4.70 -12.49 -6.59
N GLU A 139 -4.61 -11.97 -5.37
CA GLU A 139 -3.51 -12.28 -4.45
C GLU A 139 -3.44 -13.79 -4.18
N GLY A 140 -2.24 -14.35 -4.25
CA GLY A 140 -2.01 -15.80 -4.11
C GLY A 140 -2.11 -16.58 -5.43
N ASN A 141 -2.54 -15.95 -6.53
CA ASN A 141 -2.46 -16.54 -7.87
C ASN A 141 -1.00 -16.50 -8.38
N GLU A 142 -0.59 -17.50 -9.15
CA GLU A 142 0.74 -17.56 -9.77
C GLU A 142 1.02 -16.34 -10.67
N GLN A 143 0.00 -15.80 -11.32
CA GLN A 143 0.12 -14.58 -12.15
C GLN A 143 0.46 -13.32 -11.33
N ALA A 144 0.22 -13.31 -10.02
CA ALA A 144 0.52 -12.16 -9.18
C ALA A 144 2.01 -11.83 -9.15
N ILE A 145 2.89 -12.83 -9.22
CA ILE A 145 4.35 -12.59 -9.28
C ILE A 145 4.76 -11.99 -10.63
N HIS A 146 4.16 -12.43 -11.73
CA HIS A 146 4.44 -11.87 -13.07
C HIS A 146 3.97 -10.42 -13.15
N PHE A 147 2.78 -10.14 -12.63
CA PHE A 147 2.25 -8.78 -12.56
C PHE A 147 3.12 -7.87 -11.69
N LEU A 148 3.56 -8.34 -10.50
CA LEU A 148 4.46 -7.57 -9.63
C LEU A 148 5.80 -7.28 -10.33
N ASN A 149 6.40 -8.26 -11.00
CA ASN A 149 7.65 -8.06 -11.75
C ASN A 149 7.47 -7.06 -12.90
N TRP A 150 6.32 -7.07 -13.57
CA TRP A 150 5.98 -6.05 -14.56
C TRP A 150 5.86 -4.67 -13.93
N LEU A 151 5.17 -4.53 -12.81
CA LEU A 151 5.03 -3.25 -12.09
C LEU A 151 6.39 -2.65 -11.71
N GLU A 152 7.40 -3.46 -11.41
CA GLU A 152 8.74 -2.96 -11.07
C GLU A 152 9.38 -2.19 -12.23
N THR A 153 9.12 -2.57 -13.48
CA THR A 153 9.74 -2.00 -14.68
C THR A 153 8.83 -1.12 -15.52
N ALA A 154 7.51 -1.29 -15.37
CA ALA A 154 6.52 -0.54 -16.15
C ALA A 154 6.56 0.97 -15.90
N ALA A 155 6.17 1.73 -16.91
CA ALA A 155 6.14 3.19 -16.93
C ALA A 155 4.72 3.75 -17.13
N PRO A 156 4.49 5.04 -16.81
CA PRO A 156 3.24 5.70 -17.15
C PRO A 156 2.86 5.52 -18.62
N GLY A 157 1.58 5.25 -18.88
CA GLY A 157 1.03 4.94 -20.20
C GLY A 157 1.01 3.44 -20.53
N GLU A 158 1.68 2.59 -19.76
CA GLU A 158 1.67 1.13 -19.99
C GLU A 158 0.51 0.46 -19.26
N LYS A 159 0.11 -0.70 -19.81
CA LYS A 159 -0.94 -1.57 -19.27
C LYS A 159 -0.46 -3.02 -19.31
N TYR A 160 -0.77 -3.78 -18.26
CA TYR A 160 -0.50 -5.22 -18.22
C TYR A 160 -1.40 -5.97 -19.21
N THR A 161 -0.83 -6.85 -20.02
CA THR A 161 -1.52 -7.66 -21.04
C THR A 161 -1.26 -9.15 -20.88
#